data_d39666450cd304acd3e78403fa207c69
#
_entry.id   d39666450cd304acd3e78403fa207c69
#
_cell.length_a   1.000
_cell.length_b   1.000
_cell.length_c   1.000
_cell.angle_alpha   90.00
_cell.angle_beta   90.00
_cell.angle_gamma   90.00
#
_symmetry.space_group_name_H-M   'P 1'
#
loop_
_entity.id
_entity.type
_entity.pdbx_description
1 polymer ?
#
loop_
_entity_poly.entity_id
_entity_poly.type
_entity_poly.pdbx_seq_one_letter_code
_entity_poly.pdbx_strand_id
1 'polypeptide(L)'
;MDQAQNLRNVIKVKNQSRKLDARVITVTSGKGGVGKSNVAVNLAVQISKLGKKVLIFDADFGLANVEVMFGAVPRYNLGDFLFQRKSMTEIITEGPMGIGFISGGAGVLCMNQLADEQIRYLIRGLSELDQYADVILIDTGAGISNQV
;
A
#
# COMPACT_ATOMS: atom_id res chain seq x y z
N MET A 1 -22.96 -32.55 24.41
CA MET A 1 -22.43 -31.29 23.90
C MET A 1 -23.11 -31.01 22.57
N ASP A 2 -23.72 -29.86 22.47
CA ASP A 2 -24.45 -29.45 21.26
C ASP A 2 -23.47 -29.11 20.14
N GLN A 3 -23.62 -29.75 18.98
CA GLN A 3 -22.78 -29.47 17.79
C GLN A 3 -22.87 -28.01 17.38
N ALA A 4 -24.01 -27.36 17.60
CA ALA A 4 -24.21 -25.94 17.36
C ALA A 4 -23.34 -25.04 18.27
N GLN A 5 -23.11 -25.48 19.50
CA GLN A 5 -22.26 -24.79 20.49
C GLN A 5 -20.78 -24.84 20.04
N ASN A 6 -20.33 -26.00 19.57
CA ASN A 6 -18.98 -26.19 19.06
C ASN A 6 -18.74 -25.32 17.79
N LEU A 7 -19.73 -25.29 16.90
CA LEU A 7 -19.64 -24.44 15.68
C LEU A 7 -19.60 -22.96 16.03
N ARG A 8 -20.41 -22.50 16.99
CA ARG A 8 -20.38 -21.11 17.50
C ARG A 8 -19.03 -20.76 18.14
N ASN A 9 -18.43 -21.70 18.89
CA ASN A 9 -17.13 -21.50 19.50
C ASN A 9 -16.01 -21.43 18.45
N VAL A 10 -16.04 -22.30 17.43
CA VAL A 10 -15.09 -22.26 16.30
C VAL A 10 -15.23 -20.95 15.53
N ILE A 11 -16.45 -20.47 15.27
CA ILE A 11 -16.70 -19.19 14.60
C ILE A 11 -16.21 -18.02 15.46
N LYS A 12 -16.43 -18.05 16.79
CA LYS A 12 -15.94 -17.01 17.71
C LYS A 12 -14.42 -16.97 17.74
N VAL A 13 -13.75 -18.12 17.85
CA VAL A 13 -12.29 -18.20 17.82
C VAL A 13 -11.74 -17.73 16.46
N LYS A 14 -12.37 -18.10 15.35
CA LYS A 14 -11.98 -17.66 14.01
C LYS A 14 -12.21 -16.16 13.78
N ASN A 15 -13.26 -15.58 14.40
CA ASN A 15 -13.51 -14.14 14.36
C ASN A 15 -12.62 -13.35 15.34
N GLN A 16 -12.16 -13.94 16.44
CA GLN A 16 -11.19 -13.33 17.35
C GLN A 16 -9.75 -13.38 16.82
N SER A 17 -9.42 -14.35 15.96
CA SER A 17 -8.13 -14.46 15.30
C SER A 17 -8.08 -13.73 13.95
N ARG A 18 -9.18 -13.18 13.43
CA ARG A 18 -9.15 -12.23 12.34
C ARG A 18 -8.62 -10.90 12.88
N LYS A 19 -7.32 -10.72 12.80
CA LYS A 19 -6.75 -9.40 12.64
C LYS A 19 -7.53 -8.81 11.44
N LEU A 20 -8.23 -7.72 11.66
CA LEU A 20 -8.95 -7.04 10.58
C LEU A 20 -7.93 -6.74 9.49
N ASP A 21 -8.15 -7.27 8.29
CA ASP A 21 -7.31 -6.97 7.13
C ASP A 21 -7.27 -5.45 6.96
N ALA A 22 -6.12 -4.92 6.53
CA ALA A 22 -5.98 -3.49 6.31
C ALA A 22 -7.06 -3.01 5.32
N ARG A 23 -7.64 -1.85 5.60
CA ARG A 23 -8.57 -1.23 4.66
C ARG A 23 -7.78 -0.62 3.52
N VAL A 24 -7.98 -1.10 2.30
CA VAL A 24 -7.35 -0.55 1.10
C VAL A 24 -8.25 0.52 0.49
N ILE A 25 -7.68 1.70 0.22
CA ILE A 25 -8.34 2.83 -0.44
C ILE A 25 -7.48 3.25 -1.62
N THR A 26 -8.04 3.19 -2.82
CA THR A 26 -7.34 3.62 -4.04
C THR A 26 -7.76 5.02 -4.43
N VAL A 27 -6.77 5.89 -4.65
CA VAL A 27 -6.95 7.25 -5.16
C VAL A 27 -6.57 7.27 -6.63
N THR A 28 -7.54 7.51 -7.50
CA THR A 28 -7.36 7.47 -8.95
C THR A 28 -8.01 8.67 -9.63
N SER A 29 -7.57 8.99 -10.84
CA SER A 29 -8.15 10.04 -11.67
C SER A 29 -7.94 9.75 -13.15
N GLY A 30 -8.86 10.15 -14.00
CA GLY A 30 -8.76 10.04 -15.45
C GLY A 30 -7.83 11.10 -16.08
N LYS A 31 -7.31 12.07 -15.31
CA LYS A 31 -6.48 13.17 -15.79
C LYS A 31 -5.32 13.45 -14.84
N GLY A 32 -4.15 13.78 -15.40
CA GLY A 32 -3.00 14.21 -14.64
C GLY A 32 -3.13 15.61 -14.06
N GLY A 33 -2.39 15.92 -13.00
CA GLY A 33 -2.28 17.24 -12.41
C GLY A 33 -3.52 17.73 -11.65
N VAL A 34 -4.47 16.84 -11.30
CA VAL A 34 -5.71 17.22 -10.58
C VAL A 34 -5.56 17.19 -9.05
N GLY A 35 -4.37 16.87 -8.53
CA GLY A 35 -4.10 16.85 -7.09
C GLY A 35 -4.30 15.49 -6.40
N LYS A 36 -4.27 14.39 -7.14
CA LYS A 36 -4.47 13.03 -6.63
C LYS A 36 -3.53 12.68 -5.48
N SER A 37 -2.22 12.86 -5.66
CA SER A 37 -1.22 12.61 -4.62
C SER A 37 -1.41 13.53 -3.41
N ASN A 38 -1.81 14.80 -3.62
CA ASN A 38 -2.18 15.69 -2.53
C ASN A 38 -3.35 15.16 -1.71
N VAL A 39 -4.38 14.61 -2.38
CA VAL A 39 -5.52 13.99 -1.70
C VAL A 39 -5.06 12.77 -0.90
N ALA A 40 -4.25 11.88 -1.49
CA ALA A 40 -3.76 10.69 -0.82
C ALA A 40 -2.94 11.05 0.44
N VAL A 41 -1.99 11.96 0.33
CA VAL A 41 -1.13 12.39 1.44
C VAL A 41 -1.94 13.07 2.56
N ASN A 42 -2.84 13.99 2.21
CA ASN A 42 -3.67 14.67 3.21
C ASN A 42 -4.66 13.72 3.89
N LEU A 43 -5.22 12.77 3.15
CA LEU A 43 -6.06 11.72 3.71
C LEU A 43 -5.28 10.84 4.69
N ALA A 44 -4.05 10.44 4.34
CA ALA A 44 -3.16 9.70 5.22
C ALA A 44 -2.90 10.46 6.54
N VAL A 45 -2.62 11.75 6.45
CA VAL A 45 -2.42 12.61 7.62
C VAL A 45 -3.65 12.65 8.52
N GLN A 46 -4.85 12.81 7.95
CA GLN A 46 -6.08 12.85 8.75
C GLN A 46 -6.38 11.50 9.40
N ILE A 47 -6.21 10.39 8.66
CA ILE A 47 -6.41 9.04 9.21
C ILE A 47 -5.39 8.75 10.32
N SER A 48 -4.12 9.16 10.15
CA SER A 48 -3.09 9.02 11.19
C SER A 48 -3.45 9.80 12.46
N LYS A 49 -4.02 11.00 12.33
CA LYS A 49 -4.52 11.79 13.48
C LYS A 49 -5.65 11.09 14.25
N LEU A 50 -6.36 10.17 13.63
CA LEU A 50 -7.36 9.31 14.28
C LEU A 50 -6.74 8.09 14.97
N GLY A 51 -5.41 8.03 15.09
CA GLY A 51 -4.69 6.95 15.77
C GLY A 51 -4.56 5.67 14.96
N LYS A 52 -4.79 5.72 13.63
CA LYS A 52 -4.64 4.58 12.74
C LYS A 52 -3.24 4.53 12.14
N LYS A 53 -2.69 3.33 11.99
CA LYS A 53 -1.47 3.10 11.22
C LYS A 53 -1.78 3.19 9.73
N VAL A 54 -1.12 4.10 9.04
CA VAL A 54 -1.34 4.35 7.61
C VAL A 54 -0.10 4.05 6.81
N LEU A 55 -0.29 3.40 5.68
CA LEU A 55 0.72 3.18 4.67
C LEU A 55 0.25 3.77 3.34
N ILE A 56 1.11 4.50 2.65
CA ILE A 56 0.87 4.95 1.27
C ILE A 56 1.70 4.08 0.33
N PHE A 57 1.05 3.48 -0.64
CA PHE A 57 1.70 2.81 -1.76
C PHE A 57 1.67 3.73 -2.98
N ASP A 58 2.82 4.30 -3.33
CA ASP A 58 2.97 5.15 -4.51
C ASP A 58 3.11 4.25 -5.74
N ALA A 59 1.99 4.07 -6.45
CA ALA A 59 1.91 3.28 -7.67
C ALA A 59 2.14 4.10 -8.94
N ASP A 60 2.54 5.36 -8.82
CA ASP A 60 3.00 6.19 -9.93
C ASP A 60 4.49 5.96 -10.18
N PHE A 61 4.80 4.92 -10.93
CA PHE A 61 6.15 4.42 -11.18
C PHE A 61 7.08 5.37 -11.96
N GLY A 62 6.70 6.58 -12.19
CA GLY A 62 7.51 7.53 -12.95
C GLY A 62 7.83 8.82 -12.22
N LEU A 63 7.06 9.17 -11.21
CA LEU A 63 7.08 10.52 -10.66
C LEU A 63 7.32 10.62 -9.16
N ALA A 64 7.50 9.53 -8.42
CA ALA A 64 7.91 9.52 -7.00
C ALA A 64 7.29 10.67 -6.15
N ASN A 65 5.98 10.91 -6.30
CA ASN A 65 5.32 12.11 -5.78
C ASN A 65 5.26 12.13 -4.24
N VAL A 66 5.03 10.98 -3.62
CA VAL A 66 4.85 10.88 -2.16
C VAL A 66 6.16 11.19 -1.43
N GLU A 67 7.30 10.70 -1.92
CA GLU A 67 8.61 10.98 -1.30
C GLU A 67 8.95 12.47 -1.33
N VAL A 68 8.63 13.15 -2.44
CA VAL A 68 8.84 14.60 -2.59
C VAL A 68 7.94 15.37 -1.61
N MET A 69 6.67 14.99 -1.51
CA MET A 69 5.71 15.65 -0.61
C MET A 69 6.05 15.46 0.86
N PHE A 70 6.61 14.31 1.23
CA PHE A 70 7.06 14.05 2.59
C PHE A 70 8.45 14.61 2.90
N GLY A 71 9.21 15.00 1.88
CA GLY A 71 10.60 15.42 2.04
C GLY A 71 11.49 14.28 2.57
N ALA A 72 11.12 13.04 2.30
CA ALA A 72 11.81 11.86 2.77
C ALA A 72 12.42 11.12 1.58
N VAL A 73 13.66 10.65 1.74
CA VAL A 73 14.38 9.91 0.69
C VAL A 73 14.33 8.42 1.02
N PRO A 74 13.63 7.61 0.22
CA PRO A 74 13.58 6.16 0.42
C PRO A 74 14.97 5.54 0.24
N ARG A 75 15.34 4.66 1.15
CA ARG A 75 16.56 3.86 0.99
C ARG A 75 16.39 2.77 -0.07
N TYR A 76 15.20 2.22 -0.13
CA TYR A 76 14.79 1.18 -1.08
C TYR A 76 13.42 1.52 -1.64
N ASN A 77 13.12 0.98 -2.81
CA ASN A 77 11.88 1.21 -3.52
C ASN A 77 11.27 -0.10 -4.03
N LEU A 78 10.16 -0.01 -4.74
CA LEU A 78 9.47 -1.16 -5.28
C LEU A 78 10.32 -1.98 -6.25
N GLY A 79 11.27 -1.36 -6.96
CA GLY A 79 12.22 -2.06 -7.82
C GLY A 79 13.09 -3.04 -7.02
N ASP A 80 13.55 -2.64 -5.84
CA ASP A 80 14.34 -3.51 -4.97
C ASP A 80 13.55 -4.73 -4.50
N PHE A 81 12.24 -4.58 -4.26
CA PHE A 81 11.35 -5.69 -3.98
C PHE A 81 11.14 -6.60 -5.20
N LEU A 82 10.78 -6.03 -6.34
CA LEU A 82 10.47 -6.80 -7.56
C LEU A 82 11.66 -7.58 -8.10
N PHE A 83 12.88 -7.08 -7.89
CA PHE A 83 14.11 -7.80 -8.22
C PHE A 83 14.62 -8.67 -7.07
N GLN A 84 13.77 -8.96 -6.07
CA GLN A 84 14.03 -9.85 -4.94
C GLN A 84 15.28 -9.48 -4.11
N ARG A 85 15.65 -8.20 -4.09
CA ARG A 85 16.76 -7.69 -3.29
C ARG A 85 16.35 -7.39 -1.86
N LYS A 86 15.07 -7.06 -1.66
CA LYS A 86 14.46 -6.64 -0.40
C LYS A 86 13.07 -7.23 -0.24
N SER A 87 12.65 -7.45 1.00
CA SER A 87 11.26 -7.81 1.32
C SER A 87 10.33 -6.59 1.22
N MET A 88 9.02 -6.82 1.15
CA MET A 88 8.04 -5.73 1.11
C MET A 88 8.12 -4.83 2.34
N THR A 89 8.39 -5.37 3.51
CA THR A 89 8.52 -4.59 4.75
C THR A 89 9.83 -3.79 4.82
N GLU A 90 10.91 -4.27 4.23
CA GLU A 90 12.20 -3.56 4.19
C GLU A 90 12.18 -2.31 3.30
N ILE A 91 11.29 -2.25 2.32
CA ILE A 91 11.16 -1.10 1.42
C ILE A 91 10.21 -0.02 1.94
N ILE A 92 9.58 -0.25 3.10
CA ILE A 92 8.76 0.78 3.74
C ILE A 92 9.68 1.86 4.30
N THR A 93 9.41 3.09 3.93
CA THR A 93 10.07 4.28 4.47
C THR A 93 9.13 4.98 5.44
N GLU A 94 9.63 5.40 6.59
CA GLU A 94 8.85 6.18 7.54
C GLU A 94 8.88 7.65 7.13
N GLY A 95 7.71 8.20 6.93
CA GLY A 95 7.46 9.61 6.67
C GLY A 95 6.98 10.37 7.92
N PRO A 96 6.49 11.61 7.74
CA PRO A 96 5.96 12.43 8.82
C PRO A 96 4.84 11.72 9.58
N MET A 97 4.74 11.96 10.89
CA MET A 97 3.69 11.43 11.79
C MET A 97 3.65 9.89 11.86
N GLY A 98 4.75 9.20 11.56
CA GLY A 98 4.78 7.74 11.52
C GLY A 98 4.01 7.13 10.35
N ILE A 99 3.66 7.91 9.34
CA ILE A 99 3.02 7.40 8.11
C ILE A 99 4.09 6.67 7.30
N GLY A 100 3.89 5.37 7.09
CA GLY A 100 4.76 4.60 6.20
C GLY A 100 4.45 4.92 4.74
N PHE A 101 5.45 4.81 3.86
CA PHE A 101 5.20 4.83 2.43
C PHE A 101 6.17 3.91 1.68
N ILE A 102 5.70 3.41 0.55
CA ILE A 102 6.48 2.64 -0.42
C ILE A 102 6.56 3.47 -1.69
N SER A 103 7.79 3.82 -2.07
CA SER A 103 8.04 4.54 -3.32
C SER A 103 8.04 3.58 -4.50
N GLY A 104 7.37 3.97 -5.60
CA GLY A 104 7.44 3.27 -6.88
C GLY A 104 8.82 3.35 -7.54
N GLY A 105 9.65 4.29 -7.11
CA GLY A 105 10.96 4.57 -7.69
C GLY A 105 10.88 5.49 -8.91
N ALA A 106 11.87 6.38 -9.05
CA ALA A 106 11.94 7.29 -10.17
C ALA A 106 12.48 6.59 -11.42
N GLY A 107 11.65 6.44 -12.46
CA GLY A 107 12.08 6.13 -13.82
C GLY A 107 12.57 4.71 -14.12
N VAL A 108 12.46 3.77 -13.16
CA VAL A 108 13.07 2.43 -13.34
C VAL A 108 12.07 1.38 -13.81
N LEU A 109 10.79 1.55 -13.55
CA LEU A 109 9.75 0.57 -13.89
C LEU A 109 8.47 1.25 -14.36
N CYS A 110 7.92 0.76 -15.48
CA CYS A 110 6.53 0.99 -15.84
C CYS A 110 5.74 -0.28 -15.54
N MET A 111 4.59 -0.18 -14.86
CA MET A 111 3.72 -1.34 -14.58
C MET A 111 3.41 -2.17 -15.84
N ASN A 112 3.28 -1.51 -16.99
CA ASN A 112 3.02 -2.15 -18.28
C ASN A 112 4.18 -3.04 -18.79
N GLN A 113 5.35 -2.95 -18.15
CA GLN A 113 6.55 -3.72 -18.49
C GLN A 113 6.79 -4.90 -17.53
N LEU A 114 5.95 -5.01 -16.47
CA LEU A 114 6.06 -6.12 -15.53
C LEU A 114 5.54 -7.41 -16.18
N ALA A 115 6.32 -8.47 -16.05
CA ALA A 115 5.86 -9.82 -16.41
C ALA A 115 4.76 -10.28 -15.43
N ASP A 116 3.89 -11.17 -15.87
CA ASP A 116 2.80 -11.73 -15.03
C ASP A 116 3.30 -12.33 -13.72
N GLU A 117 4.50 -12.87 -13.70
CA GLU A 117 5.12 -13.41 -12.50
C GLU A 117 5.47 -12.31 -11.50
N GLN A 118 5.99 -11.18 -11.97
CA GLN A 118 6.29 -10.01 -11.13
C GLN A 118 5.02 -9.38 -10.56
N ILE A 119 3.94 -9.34 -11.35
CA ILE A 119 2.63 -8.87 -10.88
C ILE A 119 2.11 -9.79 -9.76
N ARG A 120 2.17 -11.12 -9.95
CA ARG A 120 1.78 -12.08 -8.91
C ARG A 120 2.64 -11.96 -7.65
N TYR A 121 3.93 -11.72 -7.83
CA TYR A 121 4.85 -11.50 -6.70
C TYR A 121 4.51 -10.22 -5.94
N LEU A 122 4.20 -9.13 -6.65
CA LEU A 122 3.74 -7.87 -6.08
C LEU A 122 2.46 -8.04 -5.27
N ILE A 123 1.45 -8.73 -5.83
CA ILE A 123 0.17 -8.97 -5.14
C ILE A 123 0.39 -9.75 -3.84
N ARG A 124 1.27 -10.75 -3.83
CA ARG A 124 1.61 -11.48 -2.59
C ARG A 124 2.27 -10.57 -1.56
N GLY A 125 3.22 -9.73 -1.99
CA GLY A 125 3.87 -8.78 -1.10
C GLY A 125 2.90 -7.76 -0.51
N LEU A 126 1.93 -7.27 -1.29
CA LEU A 126 0.89 -6.38 -0.78
C LEU A 126 0.06 -7.02 0.33
N SER A 127 -0.21 -8.34 0.23
CA SER A 127 -0.93 -9.07 1.29
C SER A 127 -0.15 -9.13 2.62
N GLU A 128 1.17 -9.00 2.59
CA GLU A 128 1.98 -8.94 3.83
C GLU A 128 1.78 -7.61 4.58
N LEU A 129 1.38 -6.56 3.86
CA LEU A 129 1.15 -5.22 4.44
C LEU A 129 -0.09 -5.15 5.33
N ASP A 130 -1.02 -6.10 5.23
CA ASP A 130 -2.20 -6.19 6.09
C ASP A 130 -1.83 -6.29 7.59
N GLN A 131 -0.66 -6.83 7.87
CA GLN A 131 -0.15 -6.91 9.24
C GLN A 131 0.55 -5.63 9.70
N TYR A 132 0.90 -4.76 8.77
CA TYR A 132 1.71 -3.58 9.02
C TYR A 132 0.89 -2.32 9.25
N ALA A 133 -0.22 -2.16 8.56
CA ALA A 133 -1.06 -0.97 8.61
C ALA A 133 -2.54 -1.30 8.83
N ASP A 134 -3.29 -0.35 9.39
CA ASP A 134 -4.75 -0.41 9.48
C ASP A 134 -5.40 0.06 8.18
N VAL A 135 -4.75 0.99 7.49
CA VAL A 135 -5.20 1.57 6.22
C VAL A 135 -4.05 1.66 5.24
N ILE A 136 -4.27 1.17 4.04
CA ILE A 136 -3.34 1.28 2.92
C ILE A 136 -3.98 2.19 1.86
N LEU A 137 -3.31 3.29 1.55
CA LEU A 137 -3.71 4.21 0.47
C LEU A 137 -2.87 3.90 -0.76
N ILE A 138 -3.52 3.62 -1.89
CA ILE A 138 -2.84 3.41 -3.17
C ILE A 138 -3.00 4.68 -4.00
N ASP A 139 -1.90 5.39 -4.24
CA ASP A 139 -1.84 6.54 -5.13
C ASP A 139 -1.46 6.06 -6.53
N THR A 140 -2.40 6.04 -7.45
CA THR A 140 -2.18 5.51 -8.81
C THR A 140 -1.62 6.59 -9.75
N GLY A 141 -0.99 6.17 -10.83
CA GLY A 141 -0.64 7.05 -11.95
C GLY A 141 -1.89 7.71 -12.56
N ALA A 142 -1.70 8.80 -13.30
CA ALA A 142 -2.77 9.49 -14.00
C ALA A 142 -3.17 8.77 -15.30
N GLY A 143 -4.46 8.84 -15.63
CA GLY A 143 -5.02 8.32 -16.88
C GLY A 143 -5.79 7.00 -16.73
N ILE A 144 -6.48 6.62 -17.79
CA ILE A 144 -7.16 5.33 -17.93
C ILE A 144 -6.15 4.38 -18.59
N SER A 145 -5.32 3.74 -17.78
CA SER A 145 -4.42 2.68 -18.24
C SER A 145 -4.80 1.37 -17.55
N ASN A 146 -4.24 0.27 -18.02
CA ASN A 146 -4.43 -1.06 -17.41
C ASN A 146 -3.90 -1.14 -15.95
N GLN A 147 -3.49 -0.01 -15.37
CA GLN A 147 -2.98 0.14 -14.00
C GLN A 147 -4.08 0.52 -13.00
N VAL A 148 -5.27 0.87 -13.47
CA VAL A 148 -6.41 1.30 -12.64
C VAL A 148 -7.40 0.17 -12.43
#